data_af96108b4833d2c0dacecb3c55e589ba
#
_entry.id   af96108b4833d2c0dacecb3c55e589ba
#
_cell.length_a   1.000
_cell.length_b   1.000
_cell.length_c   1.000
_cell.angle_alpha   90.00
_cell.angle_beta   90.00
_cell.angle_gamma   90.00
#
_symmetry.space_group_name_H-M   'P 1'
#
loop_
_entity.id
_entity.type
_entity.pdbx_description
1 polymer ?
#
loop_
_entity_poly.entity_id
_entity_poly.type
_entity_poly.pdbx_seq_one_letter_code
_entity_poly.pdbx_strand_id
1 'polypeptide(L)'
;MLDISRGRVPKLETLLDLAEHLADFKINELQLYTEHTFAYRNYKSVWQSWGALTGEEIRKLDTRCRELGIDLVPNQNSFGHLRYFLEHPKLKKLAEVSEPYEDGGDAATGNQEFVRRPSTLAPNHPGTLPFLRGLYDELLPNFSSDFFNVGCDETWDLGRGQSKRLCDARGKGRVYLDFLKRIHREVSARGKTMMFWGDIILKYPKLIRRLPKNVVALNWGYEANHPFAKEAAQFAKAKIPFYVCPGTSTWQTLIGRHDNALANLHAAAKAGKKSGAIGYLITDWGDGGHPQPLAISWPMFAAGAALGWNSKTFDERKLVPVLARDVFGDSKAAKAAFDLGFVHKKLGVKAINETPLGTVIAAPRPEDRELFCRNGLKWFAKIRRERVLGTFAEIEDLLRQAKLLSCSGSVLEMELNLAARMAAVSCMFMFWQQVAAVGNKIAMNCVGNLMVAELQKLDADFKAYWPQRNKATPKHCSAFLQWRMDDYRNCL
;
A
#
# COMPACT_ATOMS: atom_id res chain seq x y z
N MET A 1 9.91 -2.48 -0.34
CA MET A 1 8.92 -3.19 0.49
C MET A 1 7.66 -3.40 -0.33
N LEU A 2 7.08 -4.59 -0.27
CA LEU A 2 5.81 -4.95 -0.93
C LEU A 2 4.75 -5.25 0.14
N ASP A 3 3.59 -4.61 0.05
CA ASP A 3 2.44 -4.90 0.91
C ASP A 3 1.76 -6.21 0.48
N ILE A 4 1.70 -7.17 1.39
CA ILE A 4 1.05 -8.47 1.18
C ILE A 4 -0.16 -8.69 2.10
N SER A 5 -0.66 -7.63 2.75
CA SER A 5 -1.67 -7.75 3.82
C SER A 5 -3.01 -7.07 3.53
N ARG A 6 -3.14 -6.41 2.38
CA ARG A 6 -4.34 -5.63 2.04
C ARG A 6 -5.20 -6.28 0.95
N GLY A 7 -5.20 -7.62 0.87
CA GLY A 7 -6.04 -8.40 -0.04
C GLY A 7 -5.25 -9.26 -1.02
N ARG A 8 -4.01 -8.89 -1.36
CA ARG A 8 -3.16 -9.59 -2.31
C ARG A 8 -1.97 -10.23 -1.60
N VAL A 9 -1.97 -11.56 -1.54
CA VAL A 9 -0.83 -12.36 -1.06
C VAL A 9 -0.23 -13.09 -2.26
N PRO A 10 0.98 -12.73 -2.71
CA PRO A 10 1.61 -13.39 -3.84
C PRO A 10 1.94 -14.86 -3.55
N LYS A 11 1.98 -15.69 -4.59
CA LYS A 11 2.54 -17.04 -4.54
C LYS A 11 4.06 -16.97 -4.38
N LEU A 12 4.65 -18.07 -3.94
CA LEU A 12 6.11 -18.18 -3.82
C LEU A 12 6.81 -17.91 -5.17
N GLU A 13 6.30 -18.47 -6.26
CA GLU A 13 6.86 -18.30 -7.60
C GLU A 13 6.86 -16.82 -8.02
N THR A 14 5.79 -16.09 -7.70
CA THR A 14 5.71 -14.64 -7.95
C THR A 14 6.75 -13.86 -7.14
N LEU A 15 7.00 -14.25 -5.89
CA LEU A 15 7.99 -13.60 -5.03
C LEU A 15 9.43 -13.93 -5.44
N LEU A 16 9.67 -15.14 -5.95
CA LEU A 16 10.96 -15.53 -6.51
C LEU A 16 11.26 -14.71 -7.78
N ASP A 17 10.31 -14.64 -8.71
CA ASP A 17 10.38 -13.82 -9.92
C ASP A 17 10.62 -12.32 -9.57
N LEU A 18 9.90 -11.80 -8.59
CA LEU A 18 10.12 -10.44 -8.07
C LEU A 18 11.57 -10.27 -7.57
N ALA A 19 12.09 -11.21 -6.79
CA ALA A 19 13.45 -11.11 -6.24
C ALA A 19 14.53 -11.10 -7.34
N GLU A 20 14.36 -11.89 -8.41
CA GLU A 20 15.26 -11.86 -9.59
C GLU A 20 15.31 -10.43 -10.20
N HIS A 21 14.15 -9.87 -10.52
CA HIS A 21 14.10 -8.51 -11.10
C HIS A 21 14.63 -7.44 -10.14
N LEU A 22 14.38 -7.56 -8.83
CA LEU A 22 14.94 -6.64 -7.84
C LEU A 22 16.47 -6.71 -7.79
N ALA A 23 17.04 -7.92 -7.92
CA ALA A 23 18.48 -8.11 -7.99
C ALA A 23 19.07 -7.48 -9.27
N ASP A 24 18.40 -7.61 -10.42
CA ASP A 24 18.81 -6.96 -11.67
C ASP A 24 18.84 -5.43 -11.51
N PHE A 25 17.89 -4.86 -10.78
CA PHE A 25 17.87 -3.43 -10.42
C PHE A 25 18.85 -3.07 -9.31
N LYS A 26 19.65 -4.02 -8.77
CA LYS A 26 20.60 -3.81 -7.67
C LYS A 26 19.94 -3.37 -6.37
N ILE A 27 18.70 -3.79 -6.14
CA ILE A 27 18.03 -3.66 -4.85
C ILE A 27 18.52 -4.80 -3.95
N ASN A 28 19.03 -4.47 -2.77
CA ASN A 28 19.66 -5.42 -1.86
C ASN A 28 18.88 -5.69 -0.57
N GLU A 29 17.65 -5.22 -0.47
CA GLU A 29 16.75 -5.48 0.65
C GLU A 29 15.31 -5.63 0.16
N LEU A 30 14.62 -6.68 0.62
CA LEU A 30 13.20 -6.89 0.39
C LEU A 30 12.48 -7.04 1.74
N GLN A 31 11.40 -6.28 1.94
CA GLN A 31 10.49 -6.44 3.06
C GLN A 31 9.10 -6.81 2.54
N LEU A 32 8.46 -7.81 3.14
CA LEU A 32 7.07 -8.16 2.90
C LEU A 32 6.23 -7.60 4.06
N TYR A 33 5.51 -6.52 3.80
CA TYR A 33 4.67 -5.89 4.83
C TYR A 33 3.57 -6.84 5.29
N THR A 34 3.59 -7.19 6.57
CA THR A 34 2.73 -8.22 7.14
C THR A 34 1.91 -7.68 8.31
N GLU A 35 0.59 -7.73 8.18
CA GLU A 35 -0.37 -7.55 9.29
C GLU A 35 -0.77 -8.92 9.85
N HIS A 36 -1.36 -9.78 9.02
CA HIS A 36 -1.95 -11.07 9.42
C HIS A 36 -1.67 -12.21 8.41
N THR A 37 -0.95 -11.97 7.34
CA THR A 37 -0.78 -12.86 6.19
C THR A 37 0.43 -13.77 6.27
N PHE A 38 0.92 -14.06 7.47
CA PHE A 38 1.76 -15.22 7.77
C PHE A 38 0.91 -16.35 8.36
N ALA A 39 1.21 -17.60 8.06
CA ALA A 39 0.41 -18.77 8.43
C ALA A 39 0.63 -19.19 9.89
N TYR A 40 0.30 -18.31 10.83
CA TYR A 40 0.38 -18.57 12.28
C TYR A 40 -0.50 -19.75 12.70
N ARG A 41 0.08 -20.73 13.37
CA ARG A 41 -0.60 -21.99 13.75
C ARG A 41 -1.85 -21.78 14.60
N ASN A 42 -1.77 -20.87 15.56
CA ASN A 42 -2.86 -20.62 16.51
C ASN A 42 -3.94 -19.67 15.98
N TYR A 43 -3.74 -19.06 14.81
CA TYR A 43 -4.61 -18.00 14.26
C TYR A 43 -5.07 -18.27 12.83
N LYS A 44 -5.30 -19.55 12.49
CA LYS A 44 -5.71 -19.96 11.14
C LYS A 44 -6.96 -19.22 10.65
N SER A 45 -7.95 -19.00 11.52
CA SER A 45 -9.17 -18.25 11.19
C SER A 45 -8.93 -16.78 10.83
N VAL A 46 -7.78 -16.20 11.20
CA VAL A 46 -7.42 -14.80 10.90
C VAL A 46 -6.90 -14.67 9.46
N TRP A 47 -6.12 -15.63 8.98
CA TRP A 47 -5.43 -15.52 7.70
C TRP A 47 -5.96 -16.41 6.56
N GLN A 48 -6.69 -17.49 6.87
CA GLN A 48 -7.01 -18.52 5.87
C GLN A 48 -7.84 -18.01 4.68
N SER A 49 -8.73 -17.04 4.89
CA SER A 49 -9.56 -16.47 3.81
C SER A 49 -8.81 -15.44 2.95
N TRP A 50 -7.68 -14.93 3.45
CA TRP A 50 -6.83 -13.96 2.77
C TRP A 50 -5.70 -14.62 1.96
N GLY A 51 -5.35 -15.85 2.30
CA GLY A 51 -4.08 -16.46 1.97
C GLY A 51 -2.98 -16.01 2.92
N ALA A 52 -1.94 -16.81 3.05
CA ALA A 52 -0.79 -16.49 3.89
C ALA A 52 0.47 -17.18 3.37
N LEU A 53 1.63 -16.63 3.66
CA LEU A 53 2.90 -17.30 3.43
C LEU A 53 3.20 -18.23 4.61
N THR A 54 3.63 -19.45 4.30
CA THR A 54 4.08 -20.43 5.29
C THR A 54 5.53 -20.20 5.64
N GLY A 55 5.98 -20.70 6.79
CA GLY A 55 7.39 -20.65 7.15
C GLY A 55 8.30 -21.38 6.15
N GLU A 56 7.80 -22.44 5.49
CA GLU A 56 8.55 -23.13 4.44
C GLU A 56 8.75 -22.24 3.20
N GLU A 57 7.68 -21.57 2.73
CA GLU A 57 7.77 -20.64 1.60
C GLU A 57 8.71 -19.48 1.90
N ILE A 58 8.64 -18.92 3.12
CA ILE A 58 9.57 -17.86 3.53
C ILE A 58 11.02 -18.34 3.52
N ARG A 59 11.32 -19.53 4.05
CA ARG A 59 12.70 -20.06 4.04
C ARG A 59 13.22 -20.29 2.62
N LYS A 60 12.37 -20.74 1.69
CA LYS A 60 12.75 -20.87 0.27
C LYS A 60 13.04 -19.50 -0.35
N LEU A 61 12.20 -18.51 -0.08
CA LEU A 61 12.41 -17.14 -0.55
C LEU A 61 13.67 -16.53 0.07
N ASP A 62 13.89 -16.70 1.38
CA ASP A 62 15.07 -16.20 2.10
C ASP A 62 16.37 -16.79 1.51
N THR A 63 16.37 -18.08 1.23
CA THR A 63 17.52 -18.75 0.58
C THR A 63 17.80 -18.13 -0.78
N ARG A 64 16.76 -17.96 -1.62
CA ARG A 64 16.94 -17.36 -2.94
C ARG A 64 17.36 -15.90 -2.88
N CYS A 65 16.77 -15.12 -2.00
CA CYS A 65 17.18 -13.73 -1.77
C CYS A 65 18.66 -13.63 -1.42
N ARG A 66 19.18 -14.47 -0.51
CA ARG A 66 20.61 -14.49 -0.15
C ARG A 66 21.51 -14.84 -1.33
N GLU A 67 21.13 -15.81 -2.16
CA GLU A 67 21.86 -16.15 -3.40
C GLU A 67 21.95 -14.95 -4.35
N LEU A 68 20.91 -14.11 -4.38
CA LEU A 68 20.81 -12.91 -5.19
C LEU A 68 21.45 -11.66 -4.52
N GLY A 69 21.99 -11.79 -3.31
CA GLY A 69 22.54 -10.65 -2.54
C GLY A 69 21.46 -9.72 -1.98
N ILE A 70 20.24 -10.24 -1.76
CA ILE A 70 19.11 -9.50 -1.17
C ILE A 70 18.91 -9.99 0.27
N ASP A 71 18.82 -9.06 1.21
CA ASP A 71 18.40 -9.33 2.59
C ASP A 71 16.87 -9.34 2.66
N LEU A 72 16.28 -10.50 2.99
CA LEU A 72 14.83 -10.61 3.22
C LEU A 72 14.52 -10.26 4.66
N VAL A 73 14.11 -9.01 4.91
CA VAL A 73 13.84 -8.50 6.25
C VAL A 73 12.42 -8.87 6.70
N PRO A 74 12.25 -9.58 7.83
CA PRO A 74 10.94 -9.88 8.40
C PRO A 74 10.20 -8.60 8.78
N ASN A 75 8.87 -8.61 8.58
CA ASN A 75 7.96 -7.56 9.05
C ASN A 75 6.76 -8.19 9.76
N GLN A 76 6.39 -7.65 10.92
CA GLN A 76 5.15 -7.95 11.62
C GLN A 76 4.69 -6.72 12.40
N ASN A 77 3.55 -6.17 12.03
CA ASN A 77 2.97 -5.08 12.80
C ASN A 77 2.74 -5.49 14.25
N SER A 78 3.14 -4.61 15.18
CA SER A 78 3.25 -4.93 16.59
C SER A 78 2.57 -3.91 17.51
N PHE A 79 1.94 -2.87 16.95
CA PHE A 79 1.22 -1.87 17.73
C PHE A 79 -0.06 -1.41 17.03
N GLY A 80 0.02 -0.73 15.88
CA GLY A 80 -1.08 -0.45 14.96
C GLY A 80 -1.30 -1.60 13.96
N HIS A 81 -2.30 -1.45 13.08
CA HIS A 81 -2.59 -2.35 11.95
C HIS A 81 -2.81 -3.84 12.31
N LEU A 82 -3.39 -4.11 13.47
CA LEU A 82 -3.67 -5.47 13.96
C LEU A 82 -5.17 -5.81 13.94
N ARG A 83 -5.97 -5.09 13.15
CA ARG A 83 -7.42 -5.23 13.09
C ARG A 83 -7.88 -6.69 13.03
N TYR A 84 -7.38 -7.47 12.09
CA TYR A 84 -7.85 -8.85 11.88
C TYR A 84 -7.52 -9.79 13.04
N PHE A 85 -6.42 -9.56 13.74
CA PHE A 85 -6.15 -10.25 15.00
C PHE A 85 -7.12 -9.78 16.10
N LEU A 86 -7.38 -8.48 16.20
CA LEU A 86 -8.21 -7.91 17.26
C LEU A 86 -9.72 -8.17 17.06
N GLU A 87 -10.16 -8.49 15.85
CA GLU A 87 -11.50 -9.02 15.57
C GLU A 87 -11.66 -10.49 16.03
N HIS A 88 -10.57 -11.22 16.26
CA HIS A 88 -10.60 -12.59 16.76
C HIS A 88 -11.08 -12.63 18.23
N PRO A 89 -12.08 -13.45 18.61
CA PRO A 89 -12.73 -13.42 19.95
C PRO A 89 -11.74 -13.52 21.12
N LYS A 90 -10.71 -14.36 21.02
CA LYS A 90 -9.69 -14.52 22.06
C LYS A 90 -8.78 -13.32 22.23
N LEU A 91 -8.66 -12.46 21.21
CA LEU A 91 -7.73 -11.33 21.16
C LEU A 91 -8.41 -9.96 21.28
N LYS A 92 -9.75 -9.89 21.13
CA LYS A 92 -10.52 -8.64 21.24
C LYS A 92 -10.19 -7.86 22.51
N LYS A 93 -9.94 -8.54 23.63
CA LYS A 93 -9.55 -7.91 24.90
C LYS A 93 -8.20 -7.18 24.86
N LEU A 94 -7.33 -7.47 23.87
CA LEU A 94 -6.05 -6.80 23.70
C LEU A 94 -6.16 -5.49 22.93
N ALA A 95 -7.31 -5.21 22.34
CA ALA A 95 -7.55 -3.98 21.59
C ALA A 95 -7.59 -2.76 22.52
N GLU A 96 -7.00 -1.66 22.10
CA GLU A 96 -7.05 -0.38 22.84
C GLU A 96 -8.48 0.12 23.01
N VAL A 97 -9.32 -0.01 21.96
CA VAL A 97 -10.76 0.27 21.98
C VAL A 97 -11.53 -1.00 21.67
N SER A 98 -12.72 -1.17 22.26
CA SER A 98 -13.54 -2.39 22.11
C SER A 98 -14.47 -2.34 20.89
N GLU A 99 -14.85 -1.13 20.46
CA GLU A 99 -15.85 -0.91 19.42
C GLU A 99 -15.33 0.06 18.35
N PRO A 100 -15.89 -0.02 17.13
CA PRO A 100 -15.66 0.98 16.10
C PRO A 100 -16.08 2.38 16.58
N TYR A 101 -15.40 3.41 16.06
CA TYR A 101 -15.69 4.81 16.40
C TYR A 101 -15.58 5.69 15.17
N GLU A 102 -16.31 6.81 15.17
CA GLU A 102 -16.19 7.83 14.15
C GLU A 102 -14.86 8.61 14.33
N ASP A 103 -14.11 8.74 13.24
CA ASP A 103 -12.92 9.58 13.17
C ASP A 103 -13.27 10.78 12.30
N GLY A 104 -13.19 11.98 12.87
CA GLY A 104 -13.56 13.22 12.19
C GLY A 104 -12.67 13.60 11.00
N GLY A 105 -11.78 12.70 10.60
CA GLY A 105 -10.84 12.94 9.51
C GLY A 105 -9.79 14.00 9.84
N ASP A 106 -8.92 14.24 8.90
CA ASP A 106 -7.94 15.34 8.96
C ASP A 106 -7.83 15.99 7.58
N ALA A 107 -8.39 17.16 7.46
CA ALA A 107 -8.38 17.92 6.21
C ALA A 107 -6.95 18.26 5.72
N ALA A 108 -5.97 18.31 6.63
CA ALA A 108 -4.57 18.59 6.26
C ALA A 108 -3.88 17.39 5.61
N THR A 109 -4.33 16.17 5.93
CA THR A 109 -3.80 14.92 5.36
C THR A 109 -4.69 14.35 4.26
N GLY A 110 -5.83 14.99 3.97
CA GLY A 110 -6.84 14.48 3.02
C GLY A 110 -7.67 13.31 3.56
N ASN A 111 -7.45 12.91 4.82
CA ASN A 111 -8.25 11.88 5.45
C ASN A 111 -9.70 12.35 5.64
N GLN A 112 -10.63 11.60 5.05
CA GLN A 112 -12.06 11.85 5.18
C GLN A 112 -12.59 11.30 6.51
N GLU A 113 -13.74 11.80 6.96
CA GLU A 113 -14.49 11.19 8.05
C GLU A 113 -14.84 9.73 7.69
N PHE A 114 -14.51 8.80 8.57
CA PHE A 114 -14.85 7.40 8.38
C PHE A 114 -14.91 6.66 9.72
N VAL A 115 -15.57 5.51 9.72
CA VAL A 115 -15.66 4.63 10.88
C VAL A 115 -14.38 3.83 11.00
N ARG A 116 -13.58 4.10 12.03
CA ARG A 116 -12.40 3.30 12.36
C ARG A 116 -12.79 2.07 13.17
N ARG A 117 -12.25 0.94 12.77
CA ARG A 117 -12.34 -0.31 13.54
C ARG A 117 -11.11 -0.48 14.42
N PRO A 118 -11.25 -1.14 15.60
CA PRO A 118 -10.13 -1.40 16.49
C PRO A 118 -8.94 -2.02 15.77
N SER A 119 -7.78 -1.37 15.82
CA SER A 119 -6.57 -1.82 15.10
C SER A 119 -5.30 -1.71 15.93
N THR A 120 -5.36 -1.03 17.09
CA THR A 120 -4.19 -0.78 17.96
C THR A 120 -4.26 -1.66 19.20
N LEU A 121 -3.14 -2.28 19.56
CA LEU A 121 -3.00 -3.02 20.82
C LEU A 121 -3.03 -2.08 22.04
N ALA A 122 -3.64 -2.52 23.14
CA ALA A 122 -3.54 -1.83 24.42
C ALA A 122 -2.13 -2.02 25.02
N PRO A 123 -1.31 -0.98 25.12
CA PRO A 123 0.10 -1.12 25.52
C PRO A 123 0.28 -1.57 26.98
N ASN A 124 -0.69 -1.32 27.83
CA ASN A 124 -0.67 -1.66 29.26
C ASN A 124 -1.41 -2.94 29.60
N HIS A 125 -2.06 -3.61 28.64
CA HIS A 125 -2.73 -4.88 28.91
C HIS A 125 -1.69 -6.01 29.10
N PRO A 126 -1.81 -6.85 30.15
CA PRO A 126 -0.79 -7.87 30.48
C PRO A 126 -0.61 -8.93 29.38
N GLY A 127 -1.63 -9.20 28.60
CA GLY A 127 -1.60 -10.17 27.49
C GLY A 127 -0.96 -9.67 26.21
N THR A 128 -0.69 -8.37 26.05
CA THR A 128 -0.19 -7.78 24.81
C THR A 128 1.21 -8.28 24.43
N LEU A 129 2.17 -8.24 25.35
CA LEU A 129 3.51 -8.75 25.05
C LEU A 129 3.57 -10.27 24.88
N PRO A 130 2.88 -11.09 25.70
CA PRO A 130 2.78 -12.53 25.43
C PRO A 130 2.24 -12.86 24.04
N PHE A 131 1.22 -12.12 23.55
CA PHE A 131 0.71 -12.26 22.19
C PHE A 131 1.80 -11.98 21.15
N LEU A 132 2.50 -10.85 21.25
CA LEU A 132 3.56 -10.47 20.31
C LEU A 132 4.72 -11.46 20.32
N ARG A 133 5.13 -11.96 21.51
CA ARG A 133 6.15 -13.02 21.63
C ARG A 133 5.78 -14.25 20.81
N GLY A 134 4.53 -14.70 20.92
CA GLY A 134 4.05 -15.84 20.15
C GLY A 134 4.15 -15.64 18.64
N LEU A 135 3.84 -14.42 18.13
CA LEU A 135 4.03 -14.10 16.72
C LEU A 135 5.52 -14.11 16.32
N TYR A 136 6.38 -13.49 17.12
CA TYR A 136 7.82 -13.40 16.84
C TYR A 136 8.51 -14.76 16.85
N ASP A 137 8.16 -15.63 17.80
CA ASP A 137 8.74 -16.97 17.96
C ASP A 137 8.35 -17.91 16.80
N GLU A 138 7.21 -17.66 16.13
CA GLU A 138 6.82 -18.40 14.94
C GLU A 138 7.41 -17.81 13.65
N LEU A 139 7.45 -16.47 13.53
CA LEU A 139 7.85 -15.79 12.31
C LEU A 139 9.36 -15.78 12.11
N LEU A 140 10.12 -15.29 13.12
CA LEU A 140 11.53 -14.93 12.97
C LEU A 140 12.46 -16.10 12.63
N PRO A 141 12.24 -17.34 13.08
CA PRO A 141 13.09 -18.49 12.71
C PRO A 141 13.12 -18.80 11.21
N ASN A 142 12.24 -18.17 10.40
CA ASN A 142 12.19 -18.40 8.96
C ASN A 142 13.03 -17.41 8.15
N PHE A 143 13.70 -16.44 8.81
CA PHE A 143 14.46 -15.37 8.17
C PHE A 143 15.90 -15.32 8.67
N SER A 144 16.83 -15.17 7.76
CA SER A 144 18.26 -15.02 8.09
C SER A 144 18.67 -13.58 8.46
N SER A 145 17.89 -12.57 8.03
CA SER A 145 18.17 -11.15 8.29
C SER A 145 18.42 -10.83 9.77
N ASP A 146 19.36 -9.93 10.03
CA ASP A 146 19.60 -9.37 11.38
C ASP A 146 18.62 -8.26 11.75
N PHE A 147 17.81 -7.79 10.80
CA PHE A 147 16.79 -6.77 11.02
C PHE A 147 15.41 -7.38 11.24
N PHE A 148 14.54 -6.62 11.92
CA PHE A 148 13.12 -6.94 12.05
C PHE A 148 12.29 -5.67 12.12
N ASN A 149 11.41 -5.44 11.13
CA ASN A 149 10.49 -4.33 11.09
C ASN A 149 9.22 -4.66 11.89
N VAL A 150 8.99 -3.94 12.98
CA VAL A 150 7.84 -4.13 13.88
C VAL A 150 6.66 -3.22 13.56
N GLY A 151 6.71 -2.44 12.48
CA GLY A 151 5.68 -1.47 12.14
C GLY A 151 5.58 -0.34 13.17
N CYS A 152 4.53 -0.34 14.00
CA CYS A 152 4.24 0.62 15.07
C CYS A 152 3.83 2.02 14.59
N ASP A 153 3.46 2.16 13.33
CA ASP A 153 2.87 3.35 12.75
C ASP A 153 1.37 3.45 13.08
N GLU A 154 0.83 4.62 12.80
CA GLU A 154 -0.62 4.90 12.76
C GLU A 154 -1.42 4.31 13.93
N THR A 155 -0.92 4.45 15.14
CA THR A 155 -1.58 3.97 16.37
C THR A 155 -2.80 4.85 16.75
N TRP A 156 -3.80 4.88 15.86
CA TRP A 156 -4.95 5.79 15.92
C TRP A 156 -5.73 5.70 17.24
N ASP A 157 -5.89 4.47 17.74
CA ASP A 157 -6.73 4.19 18.91
C ASP A 157 -6.02 4.55 20.22
N LEU A 158 -4.69 4.70 20.23
CA LEU A 158 -3.89 4.94 21.45
C LEU A 158 -4.43 6.13 22.25
N GLY A 159 -4.74 5.89 23.52
CA GLY A 159 -5.28 6.89 24.43
C GLY A 159 -6.77 7.16 24.28
N ARG A 160 -7.49 6.34 23.49
CA ARG A 160 -8.95 6.43 23.36
C ARG A 160 -9.70 5.43 24.26
N GLY A 161 -9.06 4.34 24.66
CA GLY A 161 -9.65 3.26 25.44
C GLY A 161 -8.87 2.87 26.69
N GLN A 162 -8.33 1.66 26.73
CA GLN A 162 -7.66 1.09 27.91
C GLN A 162 -6.50 1.93 28.42
N SER A 163 -5.76 2.59 27.54
CA SER A 163 -4.62 3.44 27.91
C SER A 163 -4.99 4.90 28.16
N LYS A 164 -6.27 5.29 28.10
CA LYS A 164 -6.70 6.67 28.19
C LYS A 164 -6.15 7.37 29.45
N ARG A 165 -6.40 6.81 30.63
CA ARG A 165 -5.91 7.39 31.91
C ARG A 165 -4.38 7.53 31.95
N LEU A 166 -3.66 6.57 31.37
CA LEU A 166 -2.21 6.60 31.30
C LEU A 166 -1.72 7.69 30.34
N CYS A 167 -2.38 7.84 29.20
CA CYS A 167 -2.07 8.89 28.23
C CYS A 167 -2.40 10.28 28.76
N ASP A 168 -3.50 10.44 29.48
CA ASP A 168 -3.88 11.71 30.12
C ASP A 168 -2.84 12.12 31.19
N ALA A 169 -2.34 11.16 31.98
CA ALA A 169 -1.37 11.42 33.05
C ALA A 169 0.06 11.64 32.56
N ARG A 170 0.51 10.96 31.52
CA ARG A 170 1.91 10.90 31.10
C ARG A 170 2.18 11.48 29.72
N GLY A 171 1.13 11.78 28.95
CA GLY A 171 1.18 12.17 27.55
C GLY A 171 1.29 10.97 26.60
N LYS A 172 0.51 11.01 25.51
CA LYS A 172 0.40 9.96 24.48
C LYS A 172 1.77 9.56 23.90
N GLY A 173 2.63 10.53 23.57
CA GLY A 173 3.97 10.25 23.02
C GLY A 173 4.87 9.48 23.99
N ARG A 174 4.74 9.72 25.30
CA ARG A 174 5.50 8.99 26.32
C ARG A 174 5.02 7.53 26.41
N VAL A 175 3.71 7.31 26.43
CA VAL A 175 3.12 5.97 26.47
C VAL A 175 3.52 5.18 25.22
N TYR A 176 3.46 5.79 24.04
CA TYR A 176 3.96 5.19 22.81
C TYR A 176 5.42 4.76 22.91
N LEU A 177 6.30 5.66 23.32
CA LEU A 177 7.73 5.38 23.44
C LEU A 177 8.04 4.29 24.48
N ASP A 178 7.34 4.29 25.60
CA ASP A 178 7.56 3.28 26.65
C ASP A 178 7.14 1.88 26.14
N PHE A 179 6.07 1.78 25.35
CA PHE A 179 5.68 0.52 24.74
C PHE A 179 6.63 0.09 23.63
N LEU A 180 7.04 1.01 22.75
CA LEU A 180 8.05 0.75 21.72
C LEU A 180 9.36 0.21 22.32
N LYS A 181 9.80 0.73 23.48
CA LYS A 181 10.95 0.21 24.20
C LYS A 181 10.75 -1.21 24.77
N ARG A 182 9.51 -1.57 25.08
CA ARG A 182 9.19 -2.95 25.51
C ARG A 182 9.28 -3.89 24.32
N ILE A 183 8.74 -3.50 23.15
CA ILE A 183 8.89 -4.25 21.90
C ILE A 183 10.37 -4.39 21.52
N HIS A 184 11.14 -3.31 21.61
CA HIS A 184 12.58 -3.33 21.33
C HIS A 184 13.32 -4.38 22.20
N ARG A 185 13.00 -4.49 23.48
CA ARG A 185 13.60 -5.53 24.35
C ARG A 185 13.27 -6.95 23.87
N GLU A 186 12.03 -7.18 23.43
CA GLU A 186 11.63 -8.49 22.87
C GLU A 186 12.37 -8.82 21.56
N VAL A 187 12.58 -7.82 20.71
CA VAL A 187 13.32 -7.97 19.44
C VAL A 187 14.81 -8.22 19.72
N SER A 188 15.42 -7.42 20.60
CA SER A 188 16.84 -7.55 20.97
C SER A 188 17.14 -8.87 21.66
N ALA A 189 16.21 -9.39 22.49
CA ALA A 189 16.35 -10.70 23.12
C ALA A 189 16.41 -11.87 22.11
N ARG A 190 15.97 -11.64 20.88
CA ARG A 190 16.04 -12.58 19.74
C ARG A 190 17.23 -12.29 18.80
N GLY A 191 18.17 -11.44 19.22
CA GLY A 191 19.36 -11.09 18.45
C GLY A 191 19.12 -10.19 17.23
N LYS A 192 17.92 -9.59 17.11
CA LYS A 192 17.57 -8.76 15.95
C LYS A 192 17.69 -7.27 16.25
N THR A 193 17.99 -6.48 15.22
CA THR A 193 17.94 -5.02 15.22
C THR A 193 16.53 -4.58 14.84
N MET A 194 15.86 -3.83 15.70
CA MET A 194 14.50 -3.37 15.47
C MET A 194 14.45 -2.23 14.46
N MET A 195 13.61 -2.37 13.43
CA MET A 195 13.15 -1.29 12.56
C MET A 195 11.71 -0.92 12.92
N PHE A 196 11.34 0.35 12.80
CA PHE A 196 9.97 0.82 13.08
C PHE A 196 9.64 2.09 12.29
N TRP A 197 8.36 2.31 11.96
CA TRP A 197 7.92 3.52 11.26
C TRP A 197 7.96 4.75 12.17
N GLY A 198 8.50 5.85 11.65
CA GLY A 198 8.88 7.02 12.42
C GLY A 198 7.79 8.07 12.62
N ASP A 199 6.60 7.93 12.02
CA ASP A 199 5.54 8.94 11.99
C ASP A 199 5.07 9.40 13.37
N ILE A 200 4.86 8.46 14.29
CA ILE A 200 4.38 8.79 15.64
C ILE A 200 5.45 9.53 16.45
N ILE A 201 6.70 9.05 16.42
CA ILE A 201 7.76 9.68 17.23
C ILE A 201 8.15 11.06 16.69
N LEU A 202 8.00 11.31 15.40
CA LEU A 202 8.22 12.61 14.77
C LEU A 202 7.23 13.69 15.27
N LYS A 203 6.03 13.29 15.71
CA LYS A 203 5.07 14.20 16.37
C LYS A 203 5.56 14.65 17.75
N TYR A 204 6.59 13.97 18.32
CA TYR A 204 7.17 14.24 19.64
C TYR A 204 8.68 14.42 19.58
N PRO A 205 9.21 15.48 18.94
CA PRO A 205 10.65 15.62 18.62
C PRO A 205 11.58 15.51 19.84
N LYS A 206 11.11 15.97 21.01
CA LYS A 206 11.88 15.88 22.27
C LYS A 206 12.10 14.43 22.72
N LEU A 207 11.26 13.51 22.27
CA LEU A 207 11.35 12.08 22.64
C LEU A 207 12.27 11.28 21.72
N ILE A 208 12.59 11.76 20.53
CA ILE A 208 13.48 11.03 19.58
C ILE A 208 14.81 10.68 20.23
N ARG A 209 15.39 11.58 21.02
CA ARG A 209 16.66 11.33 21.75
C ARG A 209 16.57 10.24 22.81
N ARG A 210 15.36 9.82 23.18
CA ARG A 210 15.10 8.77 24.19
C ARG A 210 14.90 7.39 23.57
N LEU A 211 14.91 7.28 22.25
CA LEU A 211 14.93 6.00 21.54
C LEU A 211 16.21 5.23 21.89
N PRO A 212 16.16 3.89 21.92
CA PRO A 212 17.37 3.06 21.94
C PRO A 212 18.27 3.41 20.74
N LYS A 213 19.58 3.28 20.90
CA LYS A 213 20.54 3.66 19.82
C LYS A 213 20.71 2.59 18.75
N ASN A 214 20.37 1.36 19.08
CA ASN A 214 20.40 0.20 18.19
C ASN A 214 19.02 -0.09 17.56
N VAL A 215 18.35 0.94 17.08
CA VAL A 215 17.12 0.85 16.29
C VAL A 215 17.31 1.58 14.97
N VAL A 216 16.50 1.23 13.97
CA VAL A 216 16.43 1.95 12.69
C VAL A 216 15.03 2.55 12.55
N ALA A 217 14.96 3.88 12.43
CA ALA A 217 13.70 4.57 12.19
C ALA A 217 13.42 4.63 10.67
N LEU A 218 12.22 4.26 10.26
CA LEU A 218 11.76 4.32 8.88
C LEU A 218 10.97 5.61 8.69
N ASN A 219 11.60 6.60 8.04
CA ASN A 219 11.01 7.91 7.78
C ASN A 219 10.26 7.89 6.45
N TRP A 220 8.94 7.69 6.51
CA TRP A 220 8.08 7.53 5.34
C TRP A 220 7.28 8.79 4.98
N GLY A 221 6.94 8.91 3.70
CA GLY A 221 6.05 9.93 3.18
C GLY A 221 5.93 9.81 1.67
N TYR A 222 4.75 10.10 1.11
CA TYR A 222 4.42 9.67 -0.25
C TYR A 222 4.05 10.81 -1.20
N GLU A 223 3.88 12.03 -0.70
CA GLU A 223 3.65 13.18 -1.57
C GLU A 223 4.96 13.78 -2.08
N ALA A 224 4.93 14.35 -3.28
CA ALA A 224 6.07 15.01 -3.92
C ALA A 224 6.73 16.10 -3.04
N ASN A 225 5.93 16.76 -2.21
CA ASN A 225 6.35 17.84 -1.30
C ASN A 225 6.52 17.38 0.15
N HIS A 226 6.58 16.06 0.41
CA HIS A 226 6.79 15.55 1.77
C HIS A 226 8.10 16.11 2.37
N PRO A 227 8.09 16.55 3.65
CA PRO A 227 9.20 17.27 4.25
C PRO A 227 10.36 16.37 4.71
N PHE A 228 10.80 15.41 3.88
CA PHE A 228 11.89 14.48 4.20
C PHE A 228 13.13 15.15 4.80
N ALA A 229 13.53 16.31 4.27
CA ALA A 229 14.73 17.00 4.75
C ALA A 229 14.60 17.46 6.21
N LYS A 230 13.41 17.93 6.60
CA LYS A 230 13.12 18.39 7.98
C LYS A 230 13.09 17.19 8.94
N GLU A 231 12.46 16.11 8.55
CA GLU A 231 12.27 14.91 9.37
C GLU A 231 13.57 14.12 9.52
N ALA A 232 14.28 13.86 8.42
CA ALA A 232 15.58 13.23 8.41
C ALA A 232 16.60 13.96 9.32
N ALA A 233 16.59 15.30 9.30
CA ALA A 233 17.46 16.10 10.16
C ALA A 233 17.17 15.88 11.66
N GLN A 234 15.95 15.54 12.05
CA GLN A 234 15.62 15.24 13.45
C GLN A 234 16.24 13.93 13.93
N PHE A 235 16.19 12.86 13.11
CA PHE A 235 16.83 11.59 13.41
C PHE A 235 18.36 11.73 13.41
N ALA A 236 18.93 12.39 12.41
CA ALA A 236 20.38 12.68 12.33
C ALA A 236 20.87 13.45 13.57
N LYS A 237 20.19 14.54 13.97
CA LYS A 237 20.51 15.32 15.19
C LYS A 237 20.43 14.48 16.47
N ALA A 238 19.53 13.51 16.51
CA ALA A 238 19.37 12.60 17.64
C ALA A 238 20.36 11.42 17.60
N LYS A 239 21.17 11.29 16.53
CA LYS A 239 22.05 10.15 16.28
C LYS A 239 21.31 8.81 16.32
N ILE A 240 20.12 8.77 15.68
CA ILE A 240 19.33 7.55 15.47
C ILE A 240 19.52 7.14 14.02
N PRO A 241 19.97 5.91 13.74
CA PRO A 241 19.99 5.35 12.39
C PRO A 241 18.59 5.41 11.77
N PHE A 242 18.50 5.78 10.49
CA PHE A 242 17.21 5.89 9.83
C PHE A 242 17.31 5.60 8.33
N TYR A 243 16.19 5.14 7.76
CA TYR A 243 15.95 5.07 6.33
C TYR A 243 15.03 6.21 5.91
N VAL A 244 15.09 6.61 4.63
CA VAL A 244 14.04 7.39 3.98
C VAL A 244 13.19 6.44 3.14
N CYS A 245 11.87 6.53 3.28
CA CYS A 245 10.94 5.56 2.73
C CYS A 245 9.90 6.24 1.83
N PRO A 246 10.26 6.53 0.56
CA PRO A 246 9.31 7.02 -0.44
C PRO A 246 8.44 5.88 -0.96
N GLY A 247 7.42 6.20 -1.77
CA GLY A 247 6.49 5.24 -2.30
C GLY A 247 6.35 5.23 -3.82
N THR A 248 5.87 4.10 -4.35
CA THR A 248 5.54 3.93 -5.77
C THR A 248 4.32 4.75 -6.19
N SER A 249 3.49 5.18 -5.25
CA SER A 249 2.20 5.86 -5.49
C SER A 249 1.27 5.10 -6.44
N THR A 250 1.24 3.76 -6.33
CA THR A 250 0.36 2.90 -7.15
C THR A 250 -0.94 2.54 -6.46
N TRP A 251 -0.96 2.53 -5.13
CA TRP A 251 -2.17 2.23 -4.35
C TRP A 251 -3.22 3.34 -4.49
N GLN A 252 -4.47 2.96 -4.46
CA GLN A 252 -5.62 3.85 -4.65
C GLN A 252 -5.59 4.65 -5.99
N THR A 253 -4.87 4.13 -7.00
CA THR A 253 -4.73 4.81 -8.31
C THR A 253 -5.15 3.96 -9.50
N LEU A 254 -5.07 2.63 -9.40
CA LEU A 254 -5.22 1.58 -10.41
C LEU A 254 -4.08 1.53 -11.42
N ILE A 255 -3.65 2.65 -11.96
CA ILE A 255 -2.64 2.76 -13.04
C ILE A 255 -1.41 3.59 -12.65
N GLY A 256 -1.27 3.92 -11.36
CA GLY A 256 -0.15 4.70 -10.85
C GLY A 256 -0.39 6.21 -10.81
N ARG A 257 0.54 6.92 -10.14
CA ARG A 257 0.62 8.38 -10.03
C ARG A 257 2.09 8.78 -10.17
N HIS A 258 2.64 8.58 -11.38
CA HIS A 258 4.08 8.58 -11.62
C HIS A 258 4.73 9.96 -11.47
N ASP A 259 4.03 11.05 -11.80
CA ASP A 259 4.53 12.41 -11.57
C ASP A 259 4.81 12.68 -10.09
N ASN A 260 3.89 12.27 -9.20
CA ASN A 260 4.10 12.36 -7.76
C ASN A 260 5.19 11.40 -7.29
N ALA A 261 5.17 10.15 -7.75
CA ALA A 261 6.12 9.13 -7.33
C ALA A 261 7.56 9.51 -7.68
N LEU A 262 7.83 9.93 -8.92
CA LEU A 262 9.16 10.37 -9.36
C LEU A 262 9.69 11.52 -8.52
N ALA A 263 8.87 12.53 -8.26
CA ALA A 263 9.24 13.67 -7.42
C ALA A 263 9.49 13.27 -5.97
N ASN A 264 8.65 12.40 -5.41
CA ASN A 264 8.77 11.86 -4.05
C ASN A 264 10.05 11.02 -3.89
N LEU A 265 10.28 10.06 -4.79
CA LEU A 265 11.48 9.22 -4.84
C LEU A 265 12.76 10.07 -4.89
N HIS A 266 12.79 11.08 -5.76
CA HIS A 266 13.93 11.99 -5.90
C HIS A 266 14.15 12.83 -4.64
N ALA A 267 13.09 13.40 -4.06
CA ALA A 267 13.15 14.19 -2.83
C ALA A 267 13.68 13.37 -1.65
N ALA A 268 13.22 12.13 -1.49
CA ALA A 268 13.70 11.20 -0.47
C ALA A 268 15.19 10.86 -0.64
N ALA A 269 15.62 10.50 -1.86
CA ALA A 269 17.03 10.19 -2.14
C ALA A 269 17.95 11.37 -1.82
N LYS A 270 17.57 12.58 -2.24
CA LYS A 270 18.33 13.82 -1.96
C LYS A 270 18.38 14.12 -0.45
N ALA A 271 17.26 14.03 0.25
CA ALA A 271 17.19 14.31 1.68
C ALA A 271 17.94 13.27 2.51
N GLY A 272 17.77 11.98 2.18
CA GLY A 272 18.45 10.87 2.85
C GLY A 272 19.98 11.00 2.73
N LYS A 273 20.50 11.21 1.52
CA LYS A 273 21.93 11.40 1.29
C LYS A 273 22.47 12.60 2.07
N LYS A 274 21.77 13.74 2.07
CA LYS A 274 22.18 14.95 2.80
C LYS A 274 22.22 14.75 4.31
N SER A 275 21.31 13.95 4.87
CA SER A 275 21.14 13.78 6.32
C SER A 275 21.79 12.49 6.86
N GLY A 276 22.49 11.72 6.02
CA GLY A 276 23.18 10.49 6.43
C GLY A 276 22.23 9.32 6.73
N ALA A 277 21.15 9.19 5.96
CA ALA A 277 20.32 7.99 5.98
C ALA A 277 21.16 6.76 5.63
N ILE A 278 20.96 5.66 6.34
CA ILE A 278 21.67 4.39 6.11
C ILE A 278 20.91 3.47 5.15
N GLY A 279 19.70 3.85 4.73
CA GLY A 279 18.89 3.10 3.77
C GLY A 279 17.89 3.97 3.02
N TYR A 280 17.45 3.43 1.88
CA TYR A 280 16.44 4.01 1.00
C TYR A 280 15.45 2.91 0.62
N LEU A 281 14.28 2.91 1.23
CA LEU A 281 13.28 1.83 1.11
C LEU A 281 12.09 2.29 0.27
N ILE A 282 12.01 1.81 -0.96
CA ILE A 282 10.85 2.05 -1.83
C ILE A 282 9.68 1.23 -1.29
N THR A 283 8.54 1.87 -1.00
CA THR A 283 7.35 1.19 -0.49
C THR A 283 6.28 1.06 -1.57
N ASP A 284 5.64 -0.11 -1.63
CA ASP A 284 4.53 -0.41 -2.53
C ASP A 284 3.35 -0.92 -1.71
N TRP A 285 2.35 -0.06 -1.51
CA TRP A 285 1.22 -0.32 -0.62
C TRP A 285 0.01 -0.88 -1.37
N GLY A 286 -0.88 -1.52 -0.60
CA GLY A 286 -2.14 -2.08 -1.08
C GLY A 286 -3.38 -1.43 -0.50
N ASP A 287 -3.31 -0.16 -0.09
CA ASP A 287 -4.42 0.56 0.53
C ASP A 287 -5.70 0.48 -0.31
N GLY A 288 -6.82 0.31 0.37
CA GLY A 288 -8.12 0.19 -0.28
C GLY A 288 -8.42 -1.20 -0.88
N GLY A 289 -7.62 -2.23 -0.59
CA GLY A 289 -7.88 -3.62 -1.01
C GLY A 289 -6.96 -4.15 -2.10
N HIS A 290 -5.92 -3.40 -2.46
CA HIS A 290 -4.84 -3.79 -3.37
C HIS A 290 -5.30 -4.27 -4.76
N PRO A 291 -6.19 -3.55 -5.45
CA PRO A 291 -6.71 -3.98 -6.76
C PRO A 291 -5.68 -3.83 -7.89
N GLN A 292 -4.72 -2.89 -7.77
CA GLN A 292 -3.73 -2.63 -8.80
C GLN A 292 -2.77 -3.82 -8.95
N PRO A 293 -2.56 -4.37 -10.16
CA PRO A 293 -1.61 -5.44 -10.40
C PRO A 293 -0.15 -5.00 -10.26
N LEU A 294 0.75 -5.97 -10.06
CA LEU A 294 2.17 -5.74 -9.84
C LEU A 294 2.87 -5.02 -11.02
N ALA A 295 2.39 -5.25 -12.26
CA ALA A 295 2.95 -4.62 -13.46
C ALA A 295 2.99 -3.09 -13.37
N ILE A 296 2.05 -2.48 -12.62
CA ILE A 296 1.97 -1.01 -12.46
C ILE A 296 3.08 -0.46 -11.54
N SER A 297 3.66 -1.29 -10.68
CA SER A 297 4.70 -0.85 -9.74
C SER A 297 6.11 -0.87 -10.34
N TRP A 298 6.35 -1.64 -11.40
CA TRP A 298 7.67 -1.78 -12.00
C TRP A 298 8.33 -0.49 -12.45
N PRO A 299 7.63 0.47 -13.09
CA PRO A 299 8.26 1.74 -13.44
C PRO A 299 8.86 2.49 -12.25
N MET A 300 8.21 2.44 -11.10
CA MET A 300 8.66 3.15 -9.91
C MET A 300 9.67 2.33 -9.10
N PHE A 301 9.68 1.00 -9.18
CA PHE A 301 10.79 0.19 -8.65
C PHE A 301 12.08 0.48 -9.41
N ALA A 302 12.05 0.51 -10.73
CA ALA A 302 13.21 0.86 -11.56
C ALA A 302 13.71 2.30 -11.29
N ALA A 303 12.79 3.27 -11.23
CA ALA A 303 13.12 4.66 -10.93
C ALA A 303 13.74 4.81 -9.54
N GLY A 304 13.14 4.20 -8.53
CA GLY A 304 13.61 4.25 -7.15
C GLY A 304 14.97 3.57 -6.98
N ALA A 305 15.18 2.43 -7.63
CA ALA A 305 16.49 1.76 -7.65
C ALA A 305 17.58 2.67 -8.23
N ALA A 306 17.35 3.26 -9.39
CA ALA A 306 18.29 4.18 -10.03
C ALA A 306 18.60 5.42 -9.17
N LEU A 307 17.56 5.99 -8.52
CA LEU A 307 17.70 7.15 -7.62
C LEU A 307 18.42 6.80 -6.32
N GLY A 308 18.16 5.63 -5.76
CA GLY A 308 18.85 5.14 -4.57
C GLY A 308 20.33 4.87 -4.83
N TRP A 309 20.66 4.35 -6.01
CA TRP A 309 22.02 4.11 -6.41
C TRP A 309 22.78 5.40 -6.71
N ASN A 310 22.28 6.25 -7.61
CA ASN A 310 22.89 7.54 -7.92
C ASN A 310 21.88 8.57 -8.45
N SER A 311 21.33 9.37 -7.56
CA SER A 311 20.34 10.40 -7.92
C SER A 311 20.90 11.53 -8.82
N LYS A 312 22.22 11.68 -8.95
CA LYS A 312 22.83 12.71 -9.83
C LYS A 312 22.83 12.31 -11.31
N THR A 313 22.85 11.00 -11.59
CA THR A 313 22.89 10.46 -12.96
C THR A 313 21.55 9.89 -13.41
N PHE A 314 20.52 10.05 -12.60
CA PHE A 314 19.18 9.61 -12.95
C PHE A 314 18.67 10.34 -14.19
N ASP A 315 18.19 9.55 -15.15
CA ASP A 315 17.60 10.03 -16.41
C ASP A 315 16.32 9.26 -16.67
N GLU A 316 15.17 9.92 -16.52
CA GLU A 316 13.84 9.34 -16.71
C GLU A 316 13.66 8.71 -18.09
N ARG A 317 14.30 9.25 -19.14
CA ARG A 317 14.22 8.74 -20.52
C ARG A 317 14.76 7.32 -20.66
N LYS A 318 15.60 6.87 -19.73
CA LYS A 318 16.17 5.52 -19.70
C LYS A 318 15.24 4.48 -19.07
N LEU A 319 14.16 4.90 -18.38
CA LEU A 319 13.28 3.96 -17.69
C LEU A 319 12.58 3.01 -18.64
N VAL A 320 11.94 3.52 -19.71
CA VAL A 320 11.23 2.67 -20.68
C VAL A 320 12.17 1.65 -21.35
N PRO A 321 13.36 2.01 -21.87
CA PRO A 321 14.33 1.02 -22.38
C PRO A 321 14.74 -0.06 -21.36
N VAL A 322 14.96 0.31 -20.09
CA VAL A 322 15.30 -0.63 -19.02
C VAL A 322 14.13 -1.57 -18.73
N LEU A 323 12.94 -1.03 -18.57
CA LEU A 323 11.72 -1.83 -18.35
C LEU A 323 11.44 -2.80 -19.50
N ALA A 324 11.65 -2.35 -20.75
CA ALA A 324 11.47 -3.20 -21.92
C ALA A 324 12.45 -4.39 -21.94
N ARG A 325 13.71 -4.15 -21.56
CA ARG A 325 14.75 -5.18 -21.54
C ARG A 325 14.59 -6.14 -20.35
N ASP A 326 14.39 -5.59 -19.14
CA ASP A 326 14.58 -6.34 -17.89
C ASP A 326 13.26 -6.85 -17.28
N VAL A 327 12.09 -6.34 -17.72
CA VAL A 327 10.80 -6.71 -17.13
C VAL A 327 9.80 -7.19 -18.16
N PHE A 328 9.45 -6.36 -19.15
CA PHE A 328 8.32 -6.62 -20.02
C PHE A 328 8.67 -7.46 -21.26
N GLY A 329 9.95 -7.48 -21.67
CA GLY A 329 10.35 -8.11 -22.94
C GLY A 329 9.82 -7.42 -24.20
N ASP A 330 9.00 -6.36 -24.03
CA ASP A 330 8.34 -5.61 -25.10
C ASP A 330 8.37 -4.10 -24.81
N SER A 331 8.80 -3.31 -25.80
CA SER A 331 8.94 -1.86 -25.65
C SER A 331 7.61 -1.12 -25.58
N LYS A 332 6.55 -1.64 -26.20
CA LYS A 332 5.22 -1.05 -26.20
C LYS A 332 4.52 -1.26 -24.86
N ALA A 333 4.61 -2.48 -24.33
CA ALA A 333 4.11 -2.81 -22.98
C ALA A 333 4.84 -1.98 -21.91
N ALA A 334 6.18 -1.88 -21.97
CA ALA A 334 6.96 -1.07 -21.07
C ALA A 334 6.59 0.43 -21.14
N LYS A 335 6.38 0.95 -22.36
CA LYS A 335 5.93 2.32 -22.56
C LYS A 335 4.52 2.54 -22.03
N ALA A 336 3.60 1.62 -22.25
CA ALA A 336 2.25 1.71 -21.70
C ALA A 336 2.24 1.70 -20.18
N ALA A 337 3.01 0.80 -19.55
CA ALA A 337 3.15 0.75 -18.08
C ALA A 337 3.64 2.09 -17.51
N PHE A 338 4.57 2.74 -18.20
CA PHE A 338 5.10 4.05 -17.78
C PHE A 338 4.11 5.18 -18.01
N ASP A 339 3.49 5.26 -19.19
CA ASP A 339 2.61 6.38 -19.58
C ASP A 339 1.28 6.36 -18.83
N LEU A 340 0.71 5.18 -18.57
CA LEU A 340 -0.54 5.03 -17.80
C LEU A 340 -0.49 5.79 -16.48
N GLY A 341 0.66 5.80 -15.78
CA GLY A 341 0.81 6.50 -14.52
C GLY A 341 0.72 8.03 -14.58
N PHE A 342 0.69 8.63 -15.77
CA PHE A 342 0.50 10.07 -15.96
C PHE A 342 -0.91 10.48 -16.39
N VAL A 343 -1.72 9.51 -16.81
CA VAL A 343 -3.06 9.78 -17.41
C VAL A 343 -3.99 10.51 -16.45
N HIS A 344 -3.93 10.23 -15.15
CA HIS A 344 -4.74 10.88 -14.11
C HIS A 344 -4.64 12.42 -14.14
N LYS A 345 -3.54 12.98 -14.64
CA LYS A 345 -3.33 14.44 -14.74
C LYS A 345 -4.35 15.12 -15.63
N LYS A 346 -4.90 14.41 -16.63
CA LYS A 346 -5.93 14.96 -17.52
C LYS A 346 -7.22 15.32 -16.78
N LEU A 347 -7.53 14.63 -15.67
CA LEU A 347 -8.69 14.96 -14.85
C LEU A 347 -8.57 16.36 -14.21
N GLY A 348 -7.33 16.86 -14.04
CA GLY A 348 -7.06 18.21 -13.53
C GLY A 348 -7.42 18.41 -12.06
N VAL A 349 -7.47 17.34 -11.29
CA VAL A 349 -7.72 17.35 -9.85
C VAL A 349 -6.48 16.83 -9.12
N LYS A 350 -6.10 17.51 -8.06
CA LYS A 350 -5.08 17.02 -7.13
C LYS A 350 -5.76 16.19 -6.05
N ALA A 351 -5.27 14.99 -5.84
CA ALA A 351 -5.65 14.12 -4.73
C ALA A 351 -4.39 13.77 -3.93
N ILE A 352 -4.54 13.57 -2.64
CA ILE A 352 -3.45 13.19 -1.73
C ILE A 352 -3.52 11.69 -1.54
N ASN A 353 -2.40 11.01 -1.79
CA ASN A 353 -2.26 9.56 -1.59
C ASN A 353 -3.18 8.67 -2.45
N GLU A 354 -3.80 9.22 -3.48
CA GLU A 354 -4.79 8.56 -4.35
C GLU A 354 -4.88 9.25 -5.72
N THR A 355 -5.70 8.69 -6.62
CA THR A 355 -6.21 9.41 -7.80
C THR A 355 -7.74 9.24 -7.88
N PRO A 356 -8.47 10.16 -8.55
CA PRO A 356 -9.89 9.96 -8.79
C PRO A 356 -10.22 8.63 -9.47
N LEU A 357 -9.32 8.13 -10.33
CA LEU A 357 -9.50 6.85 -11.03
C LEU A 357 -9.59 5.68 -10.05
N GLY A 358 -8.72 5.63 -9.05
CA GLY A 358 -8.75 4.56 -8.04
C GLY A 358 -9.89 4.73 -7.06
N THR A 359 -10.04 5.92 -6.52
CA THR A 359 -10.98 6.18 -5.42
C THR A 359 -12.44 6.04 -5.85
N VAL A 360 -12.82 6.55 -7.02
CA VAL A 360 -14.22 6.53 -7.47
C VAL A 360 -14.77 5.13 -7.62
N ILE A 361 -13.96 4.20 -8.12
CA ILE A 361 -14.45 2.84 -8.40
C ILE A 361 -14.22 1.89 -7.23
N ALA A 362 -13.09 1.98 -6.55
CA ALA A 362 -12.64 0.96 -5.60
C ALA A 362 -12.92 1.30 -4.13
N ALA A 363 -13.02 2.59 -3.77
CA ALA A 363 -13.01 2.98 -2.36
C ALA A 363 -14.33 2.79 -1.60
N PRO A 364 -15.55 3.07 -2.13
CA PRO A 364 -16.73 2.95 -1.30
C PRO A 364 -17.07 1.48 -1.04
N ARG A 365 -16.82 1.03 0.17
CA ARG A 365 -17.33 -0.26 0.65
C ARG A 365 -18.83 -0.16 0.91
N PRO A 366 -19.59 -1.26 0.81
CA PRO A 366 -21.05 -1.25 1.10
C PRO A 366 -21.40 -0.67 2.46
N GLU A 367 -20.61 -0.98 3.49
CA GLU A 367 -20.78 -0.47 4.84
C GLU A 367 -20.41 1.02 5.02
N ASP A 368 -19.54 1.56 4.15
CA ASP A 368 -19.08 2.95 4.20
C ASP A 368 -19.77 3.83 3.13
N ARG A 369 -20.65 3.21 2.32
CA ARG A 369 -21.22 3.77 1.10
C ARG A 369 -21.91 5.12 1.30
N GLU A 370 -22.65 5.28 2.38
CA GLU A 370 -23.38 6.51 2.65
C GLU A 370 -22.45 7.68 2.97
N LEU A 371 -21.42 7.43 3.75
CA LEU A 371 -20.42 8.45 4.14
C LEU A 371 -19.58 8.85 2.93
N PHE A 372 -19.11 7.90 2.15
CA PHE A 372 -18.23 8.12 1.01
C PHE A 372 -18.99 8.76 -0.17
N CYS A 373 -20.20 8.34 -0.46
CA CYS A 373 -21.04 8.94 -1.50
C CYS A 373 -21.39 10.40 -1.21
N ARG A 374 -21.60 10.78 0.05
CA ARG A 374 -21.81 12.19 0.41
C ARG A 374 -20.62 13.09 0.07
N ASN A 375 -19.40 12.63 0.23
CA ASN A 375 -18.18 13.43 0.08
C ASN A 375 -17.48 13.16 -1.26
N GLY A 376 -17.30 11.90 -1.65
CA GLY A 376 -16.56 11.51 -2.84
C GLY A 376 -17.27 11.92 -4.15
N LEU A 377 -18.58 11.67 -4.26
CA LEU A 377 -19.36 12.06 -5.44
C LEU A 377 -19.42 13.58 -5.60
N LYS A 378 -19.54 14.36 -4.52
CA LYS A 378 -19.47 15.83 -4.58
C LYS A 378 -18.10 16.32 -5.04
N TRP A 379 -17.03 15.63 -4.66
CA TRP A 379 -15.67 15.96 -5.04
C TRP A 379 -15.44 15.75 -6.54
N PHE A 380 -15.85 14.58 -7.05
CA PHE A 380 -15.64 14.18 -8.43
C PHE A 380 -16.69 14.77 -9.40
N ALA A 381 -17.87 15.13 -8.93
CA ALA A 381 -18.86 15.84 -9.74
C ALA A 381 -18.36 17.20 -10.29
N LYS A 382 -17.29 17.76 -9.70
CA LYS A 382 -16.65 18.98 -10.18
C LYS A 382 -15.69 18.77 -11.35
N ILE A 383 -15.30 17.52 -11.66
CA ILE A 383 -14.44 17.24 -12.81
C ILE A 383 -15.26 17.46 -14.08
N ARG A 384 -14.77 18.31 -14.97
CA ARG A 384 -15.48 18.59 -16.24
C ARG A 384 -15.60 17.32 -17.08
N ARG A 385 -16.75 17.13 -17.71
CA ARG A 385 -17.09 15.95 -18.52
C ARG A 385 -16.07 15.69 -19.64
N GLU A 386 -15.64 16.73 -20.32
CA GLU A 386 -14.65 16.64 -21.41
C GLU A 386 -13.31 16.07 -20.90
N ARG A 387 -12.91 16.37 -19.67
CA ARG A 387 -11.70 15.80 -19.04
C ARG A 387 -11.87 14.33 -18.72
N VAL A 388 -13.05 13.93 -18.24
CA VAL A 388 -13.35 12.51 -17.97
C VAL A 388 -13.26 11.70 -19.26
N LEU A 389 -13.95 12.17 -20.32
CA LEU A 389 -13.95 11.50 -21.63
C LEU A 389 -12.58 11.53 -22.30
N GLY A 390 -11.83 12.63 -22.18
CA GLY A 390 -10.45 12.72 -22.68
C GLY A 390 -9.48 11.79 -21.93
N THR A 391 -9.70 11.56 -20.64
CA THR A 391 -8.93 10.59 -19.86
C THR A 391 -9.24 9.16 -20.29
N PHE A 392 -10.53 8.84 -20.48
CA PHE A 392 -10.97 7.55 -21.03
C PHE A 392 -10.33 7.28 -22.40
N ALA A 393 -10.42 8.23 -23.32
CA ALA A 393 -9.85 8.09 -24.67
C ALA A 393 -8.34 7.87 -24.66
N GLU A 394 -7.61 8.51 -23.75
CA GLU A 394 -6.16 8.29 -23.59
C GLU A 394 -5.84 6.87 -23.14
N ILE A 395 -6.59 6.36 -22.15
CA ILE A 395 -6.40 4.98 -21.67
C ILE A 395 -6.63 3.99 -22.80
N GLU A 396 -7.72 4.15 -23.56
CA GLU A 396 -8.04 3.29 -24.72
C GLU A 396 -6.97 3.38 -25.82
N ASP A 397 -6.42 4.57 -26.05
CA ASP A 397 -5.37 4.76 -27.06
C ASP A 397 -4.06 4.09 -26.64
N LEU A 398 -3.65 4.20 -25.38
CA LEU A 398 -2.47 3.51 -24.83
C LEU A 398 -2.61 1.98 -24.94
N LEU A 399 -3.78 1.43 -24.60
CA LEU A 399 -4.05 -0.01 -24.76
C LEU A 399 -3.95 -0.44 -26.24
N ARG A 400 -4.48 0.37 -27.15
CA ARG A 400 -4.43 0.08 -28.60
C ARG A 400 -3.00 0.14 -29.14
N GLN A 401 -2.25 1.18 -28.79
CA GLN A 401 -0.84 1.34 -29.20
C GLN A 401 0.04 0.20 -28.70
N ALA A 402 -0.21 -0.27 -27.48
CA ALA A 402 0.51 -1.39 -26.88
C ALA A 402 -0.03 -2.76 -27.32
N LYS A 403 -1.11 -2.84 -28.09
CA LYS A 403 -1.83 -4.06 -28.48
C LYS A 403 -2.36 -4.86 -27.29
N LEU A 404 -2.72 -4.19 -26.22
CA LEU A 404 -3.24 -4.76 -24.96
C LEU A 404 -4.78 -4.67 -24.88
N LEU A 405 -5.49 -4.96 -25.98
CA LEU A 405 -6.96 -4.82 -26.05
C LEU A 405 -7.72 -6.01 -25.44
N SER A 406 -7.03 -7.11 -25.14
CA SER A 406 -7.61 -8.30 -24.51
C SER A 406 -6.78 -8.73 -23.32
N CYS A 407 -7.42 -9.37 -22.34
CA CYS A 407 -6.73 -9.96 -21.19
C CYS A 407 -6.09 -11.30 -21.59
N SER A 408 -5.03 -11.25 -22.39
CA SER A 408 -4.31 -12.40 -22.95
C SER A 408 -2.82 -12.07 -23.10
N GLY A 409 -2.02 -13.08 -23.47
CA GLY A 409 -0.57 -12.92 -23.58
C GLY A 409 0.17 -13.27 -22.29
N SER A 410 1.28 -12.58 -22.03
CA SER A 410 2.03 -12.74 -20.78
C SER A 410 1.24 -12.24 -19.57
N VAL A 411 1.63 -12.70 -18.37
CA VAL A 411 0.97 -12.24 -17.13
C VAL A 411 1.07 -10.73 -16.97
N LEU A 412 2.21 -10.14 -17.34
CA LEU A 412 2.40 -8.67 -17.29
C LEU A 412 1.48 -7.92 -18.25
N GLU A 413 1.23 -8.46 -19.45
CA GLU A 413 0.27 -7.88 -20.40
C GLU A 413 -1.17 -7.98 -19.89
N MET A 414 -1.55 -9.12 -19.30
CA MET A 414 -2.85 -9.26 -18.62
C MET A 414 -3.01 -8.24 -17.49
N GLU A 415 -1.98 -8.05 -16.68
CA GLU A 415 -1.94 -7.10 -15.57
C GLU A 415 -2.13 -5.66 -16.05
N LEU A 416 -1.46 -5.25 -17.12
CA LEU A 416 -1.61 -3.92 -17.71
C LEU A 416 -3.01 -3.72 -18.30
N ASN A 417 -3.55 -4.72 -19.02
CA ASN A 417 -4.91 -4.67 -19.54
C ASN A 417 -5.93 -4.51 -18.41
N LEU A 418 -5.86 -5.32 -17.37
CA LEU A 418 -6.77 -5.25 -16.22
C LEU A 418 -6.72 -3.89 -15.52
N ALA A 419 -5.52 -3.38 -15.24
CA ALA A 419 -5.33 -2.09 -14.58
C ALA A 419 -5.93 -0.94 -15.41
N ALA A 420 -5.62 -0.91 -16.69
CA ALA A 420 -6.11 0.14 -17.60
C ALA A 420 -7.64 0.08 -17.79
N ARG A 421 -8.22 -1.12 -17.94
CA ARG A 421 -9.69 -1.30 -18.02
C ARG A 421 -10.39 -0.90 -16.74
N MET A 422 -9.84 -1.22 -15.55
CA MET A 422 -10.39 -0.73 -14.29
C MET A 422 -10.42 0.80 -14.24
N ALA A 423 -9.37 1.47 -14.73
CA ALA A 423 -9.31 2.93 -14.80
C ALA A 423 -10.29 3.49 -15.85
N ALA A 424 -10.44 2.83 -16.99
CA ALA A 424 -11.41 3.22 -18.03
C ALA A 424 -12.86 3.13 -17.51
N VAL A 425 -13.20 2.02 -16.83
CA VAL A 425 -14.52 1.86 -16.20
C VAL A 425 -14.75 2.91 -15.11
N SER A 426 -13.71 3.32 -14.38
CA SER A 426 -13.80 4.43 -13.42
C SER A 426 -14.17 5.76 -14.08
N CYS A 427 -13.58 6.06 -15.24
CA CYS A 427 -13.99 7.23 -16.06
C CYS A 427 -15.48 7.15 -16.45
N MET A 428 -15.92 5.98 -16.91
CA MET A 428 -17.31 5.79 -17.30
C MET A 428 -18.28 5.85 -16.13
N PHE A 429 -17.85 5.43 -14.94
CA PHE A 429 -18.65 5.61 -13.73
C PHE A 429 -18.78 7.08 -13.33
N MET A 430 -17.71 7.86 -13.41
CA MET A 430 -17.75 9.32 -13.22
C MET A 430 -18.70 9.99 -14.25
N PHE A 431 -18.59 9.60 -15.51
CA PHE A 431 -19.47 10.09 -16.58
C PHE A 431 -20.94 9.77 -16.31
N TRP A 432 -21.24 8.53 -15.92
CA TRP A 432 -22.59 8.10 -15.57
C TRP A 432 -23.19 8.92 -14.42
N GLN A 433 -22.40 9.18 -13.37
CA GLN A 433 -22.82 10.03 -12.25
C GLN A 433 -23.14 11.46 -12.71
N GLN A 434 -22.36 12.02 -13.64
CA GLN A 434 -22.61 13.35 -14.22
C GLN A 434 -23.87 13.39 -15.09
N VAL A 435 -24.17 12.30 -15.78
CA VAL A 435 -25.41 12.15 -16.57
C VAL A 435 -26.60 12.00 -15.62
N ALA A 436 -26.45 11.25 -14.54
CA ALA A 436 -27.48 11.10 -13.51
C ALA A 436 -27.83 12.45 -12.85
N ALA A 437 -26.83 13.26 -12.56
CA ALA A 437 -27.02 14.57 -11.92
C ALA A 437 -27.85 15.55 -12.75
N VAL A 438 -27.91 15.38 -14.08
CA VAL A 438 -28.76 16.19 -14.98
C VAL A 438 -30.08 15.51 -15.33
N GLY A 439 -30.40 14.36 -14.72
CA GLY A 439 -31.69 13.67 -14.87
C GLY A 439 -31.91 12.97 -16.23
N ASN A 440 -30.86 12.75 -17.02
CA ASN A 440 -30.98 12.07 -18.31
C ASN A 440 -31.08 10.55 -18.17
N LYS A 441 -32.29 10.04 -17.90
CA LYS A 441 -32.55 8.61 -17.67
C LYS A 441 -32.17 7.72 -18.86
N ILE A 442 -32.38 8.18 -20.11
CA ILE A 442 -32.04 7.39 -21.31
C ILE A 442 -30.54 7.14 -21.37
N ALA A 443 -29.73 8.20 -21.23
CA ALA A 443 -28.29 8.08 -21.24
C ALA A 443 -27.78 7.27 -20.02
N MET A 444 -28.40 7.41 -18.83
CA MET A 444 -28.07 6.60 -17.66
C MET A 444 -28.28 5.10 -17.94
N ASN A 445 -29.43 4.71 -18.51
CA ASN A 445 -29.74 3.32 -18.81
C ASN A 445 -28.78 2.74 -19.86
N CYS A 446 -28.52 3.48 -20.92
CA CYS A 446 -27.58 3.05 -21.96
C CYS A 446 -26.16 2.84 -21.39
N VAL A 447 -25.61 3.81 -20.68
CA VAL A 447 -24.29 3.70 -20.07
C VAL A 447 -24.26 2.60 -19.01
N GLY A 448 -25.28 2.52 -18.16
CA GLY A 448 -25.37 1.51 -17.10
C GLY A 448 -25.34 0.08 -17.65
N ASN A 449 -26.14 -0.22 -18.66
CA ASN A 449 -26.19 -1.55 -19.29
C ASN A 449 -24.85 -1.94 -19.93
N LEU A 450 -24.20 -1.00 -20.64
CA LEU A 450 -22.87 -1.22 -21.23
C LEU A 450 -21.82 -1.49 -20.14
N MET A 451 -21.84 -0.72 -19.05
CA MET A 451 -20.86 -0.87 -17.98
C MET A 451 -21.08 -2.13 -17.13
N VAL A 452 -22.31 -2.57 -16.93
CA VAL A 452 -22.57 -3.86 -16.28
C VAL A 452 -21.95 -5.01 -17.09
N ALA A 453 -22.13 -5.02 -18.42
CA ALA A 453 -21.50 -6.02 -19.28
C ALA A 453 -19.98 -5.97 -19.25
N GLU A 454 -19.38 -4.78 -19.28
CA GLU A 454 -17.92 -4.61 -19.19
C GLU A 454 -17.39 -5.02 -17.82
N LEU A 455 -18.06 -4.68 -16.72
CA LEU A 455 -17.69 -5.09 -15.36
C LEU A 455 -17.78 -6.60 -15.17
N GLN A 456 -18.78 -7.27 -15.76
CA GLN A 456 -18.88 -8.73 -15.73
C GLN A 456 -17.69 -9.39 -16.41
N LYS A 457 -17.31 -8.87 -17.60
CA LYS A 457 -16.13 -9.35 -18.33
C LYS A 457 -14.85 -9.09 -17.56
N LEU A 458 -14.70 -7.89 -17.00
CA LEU A 458 -13.53 -7.52 -16.20
C LEU A 458 -13.39 -8.38 -14.94
N ASP A 459 -14.49 -8.69 -14.26
CA ASP A 459 -14.51 -9.59 -13.08
C ASP A 459 -14.12 -11.03 -13.46
N ALA A 460 -14.61 -11.52 -14.61
CA ALA A 460 -14.22 -12.83 -15.13
C ALA A 460 -12.73 -12.90 -15.48
N ASP A 461 -12.21 -11.89 -16.18
CA ASP A 461 -10.79 -11.78 -16.54
C ASP A 461 -9.90 -11.67 -15.28
N PHE A 462 -10.33 -10.87 -14.28
CA PHE A 462 -9.61 -10.71 -13.02
C PHE A 462 -9.54 -12.04 -12.24
N LYS A 463 -10.63 -12.80 -12.21
CA LYS A 463 -10.68 -14.13 -11.58
C LYS A 463 -9.82 -15.16 -12.30
N ALA A 464 -9.75 -15.12 -13.64
CA ALA A 464 -8.91 -15.99 -14.45
C ALA A 464 -7.40 -15.67 -14.31
N TYR A 465 -7.06 -14.39 -14.23
CA TYR A 465 -5.68 -13.92 -13.98
C TYR A 465 -5.19 -14.27 -12.58
N TRP A 466 -6.03 -14.10 -11.54
CA TRP A 466 -5.63 -14.12 -10.15
C TRP A 466 -4.74 -15.29 -9.72
N PRO A 467 -5.07 -16.56 -10.05
CA PRO A 467 -4.28 -17.70 -9.63
C PRO A 467 -2.89 -17.79 -10.29
N GLN A 468 -2.59 -16.96 -11.27
CA GLN A 468 -1.26 -16.94 -11.89
C GLN A 468 -0.24 -16.21 -10.99
N ARG A 469 -0.68 -15.29 -10.15
CA ARG A 469 0.18 -14.47 -9.27
C ARG A 469 -0.07 -14.66 -7.79
N ASN A 470 -1.30 -14.96 -7.39
CA ASN A 470 -1.73 -14.77 -6.01
C ASN A 470 -2.32 -16.02 -5.38
N LYS A 471 -2.29 -16.07 -4.06
CA LYS A 471 -2.95 -17.07 -3.22
C LYS A 471 -4.41 -16.71 -2.97
N ALA A 472 -5.17 -17.68 -2.43
CA ALA A 472 -6.58 -17.54 -2.10
C ALA A 472 -7.44 -17.04 -3.27
N THR A 473 -8.47 -16.24 -2.99
CA THR A 473 -9.42 -15.72 -3.98
C THR A 473 -9.27 -14.21 -4.15
N PRO A 474 -9.65 -13.63 -5.31
CA PRO A 474 -9.57 -12.19 -5.53
C PRO A 474 -10.62 -11.39 -4.75
N LYS A 475 -11.48 -12.02 -3.97
CA LYS A 475 -12.65 -11.41 -3.31
C LYS A 475 -12.32 -10.12 -2.57
N HIS A 476 -11.17 -10.05 -1.90
CA HIS A 476 -10.77 -8.86 -1.15
C HIS A 476 -10.25 -7.71 -2.04
N CYS A 477 -9.78 -8.04 -3.26
CA CYS A 477 -9.24 -7.07 -4.22
C CYS A 477 -10.27 -6.61 -5.25
N SER A 478 -11.18 -7.51 -5.68
CA SER A 478 -12.11 -7.26 -6.79
C SER A 478 -13.57 -7.04 -6.38
N ALA A 479 -13.88 -7.03 -5.07
CA ALA A 479 -15.25 -6.87 -4.59
C ALA A 479 -15.94 -5.61 -5.12
N PHE A 480 -15.20 -4.54 -5.36
CA PHE A 480 -15.71 -3.29 -5.90
C PHE A 480 -16.34 -3.44 -7.28
N LEU A 481 -15.92 -4.41 -8.10
CA LEU A 481 -16.51 -4.68 -9.41
C LEU A 481 -17.98 -5.06 -9.25
N GLN A 482 -18.29 -5.94 -8.28
CA GLN A 482 -19.68 -6.30 -7.97
C GLN A 482 -20.45 -5.10 -7.40
N TRP A 483 -19.84 -4.32 -6.50
CA TRP A 483 -20.51 -3.13 -5.93
C TRP A 483 -20.92 -2.13 -7.02
N ARG A 484 -20.06 -1.94 -8.02
CA ARG A 484 -20.38 -1.04 -9.15
C ARG A 484 -21.46 -1.60 -10.05
N MET A 485 -21.47 -2.92 -10.31
CA MET A 485 -22.59 -3.54 -11.03
C MET A 485 -23.92 -3.34 -10.32
N ASP A 486 -23.93 -3.46 -9.00
CA ASP A 486 -25.13 -3.26 -8.18
C ASP A 486 -25.57 -1.78 -8.17
N ASP A 487 -24.62 -0.84 -8.17
CA ASP A 487 -24.92 0.60 -8.28
C ASP A 487 -25.63 0.91 -9.59
N TYR A 488 -25.09 0.42 -10.73
CA TYR A 488 -25.72 0.61 -12.02
C TYR A 488 -27.13 0.01 -12.06
N ARG A 489 -27.34 -1.21 -11.55
CA ARG A 489 -28.62 -1.91 -11.57
C ARG A 489 -29.68 -1.26 -10.65
N ASN A 490 -29.26 -0.78 -9.48
CA ASN A 490 -30.19 -0.23 -8.48
C ASN A 490 -30.60 1.22 -8.79
N CYS A 491 -29.90 1.89 -9.69
CA CYS A 491 -30.24 3.25 -10.12
C CYS A 491 -30.91 3.27 -11.51
N LEU A 492 -31.12 2.12 -12.12
CA LEU A 492 -31.86 1.94 -13.34
C LEU A 492 -33.31 1.59 -13.03
#